data_418080063a9d35c2fd03e1eac94124d4
#
_entry.id   418080063a9d35c2fd03e1eac94124d4
#
_cell.length_a   1.000
_cell.length_b   1.000
_cell.length_c   1.000
_cell.angle_alpha   90.00
_cell.angle_beta   90.00
_cell.angle_gamma   90.00
#
_symmetry.space_group_name_H-M   'P 1'
#
loop_
_entity.id
_entity.type
_entity.pdbx_description
1 polymer ?
#
loop_
_entity_poly.entity_id
_entity_poly.type
_entity_poly.pdbx_seq_one_letter_code
_entity_poly.pdbx_strand_id
1 'polypeptide(L)'
;MMSLSFRKLKQSLHTAVRALTLVEVRGLSERLALQEASRKVRVRDLEVLRFAHRLLIETVRRLNLINLAVSEALKPVSLNELRPDVRSFLKVYAYAVLFGDGRPHAYARAGRSILGAGEVSRVEEALGRIRMMDLDELYHGLSDEETVALETCMPTWFVRYCFRLFGRHAALRLLEAMSKPTPIYVRVNTLRASGSRVVEECEREGLKLEADSDLPYLYRVVGWDVPPVHTRAYRRGHYYIQDKSSCLAVEVANPKPFTTVLDVCAAPGGKTTLMAQRMKNRGVIVSVDYSDRRMRTLRVETRRMGVTVCHPVVSDAVNPLPVRVEADLVLIDPPCTSTGAFGRRPSAKWRITSRSPKTMSELQYRMLETSSRYVKKGGVLVYSTCSVTVEENELVVERFLKDNSNFELEEATPRIGVPGLRSLTECMRLYPHLHECNGFFVAKMVRKY
;
A
#
# COMPACT_ATOMS: atom_id res chain seq x y z
N MET A 1 15.30 -22.12 10.85
CA MET A 1 13.84 -21.90 11.04
C MET A 1 13.27 -23.04 11.88
N MET A 2 12.68 -22.79 13.04
CA MET A 2 11.99 -23.84 13.83
C MET A 2 10.84 -24.40 13.00
N SER A 3 10.79 -25.72 12.84
CA SER A 3 9.73 -26.37 12.06
C SER A 3 8.41 -26.28 12.83
N LEU A 4 7.41 -25.62 12.25
CA LEU A 4 6.05 -25.60 12.80
C LEU A 4 5.51 -27.01 12.98
N SER A 5 4.82 -27.27 14.10
CA SER A 5 4.08 -28.51 14.27
C SER A 5 3.01 -28.65 13.16
N PHE A 6 2.65 -29.90 12.80
CA PHE A 6 1.64 -30.15 11.76
C PHE A 6 0.31 -29.45 12.05
N ARG A 7 -0.11 -29.38 13.32
CA ARG A 7 -1.32 -28.65 13.73
C ARG A 7 -1.24 -27.18 13.39
N LYS A 8 -0.11 -26.52 13.70
CA LYS A 8 0.10 -25.09 13.40
C LYS A 8 0.20 -24.86 11.88
N LEU A 9 0.88 -25.72 11.16
CA LEU A 9 0.96 -25.67 9.69
C LEU A 9 -0.43 -25.75 9.06
N LYS A 10 -1.26 -26.72 9.47
CA LYS A 10 -2.64 -26.88 9.00
C LYS A 10 -3.47 -25.64 9.25
N GLN A 11 -3.42 -25.07 10.45
CA GLN A 11 -4.15 -23.84 10.79
C GLN A 11 -3.68 -22.65 9.95
N SER A 12 -2.37 -22.51 9.74
CA SER A 12 -1.80 -21.44 8.91
C SER A 12 -2.21 -21.57 7.45
N LEU A 13 -2.13 -22.79 6.90
CA LEU A 13 -2.54 -23.07 5.53
C LEU A 13 -4.05 -22.78 5.33
N HIS A 14 -4.90 -23.28 6.25
CA HIS A 14 -6.34 -23.04 6.17
C HIS A 14 -6.67 -21.54 6.19
N THR A 15 -6.00 -20.78 7.07
CA THR A 15 -6.20 -19.34 7.16
C THR A 15 -5.72 -18.63 5.87
N ALA A 16 -4.55 -19.01 5.34
CA ALA A 16 -4.02 -18.43 4.12
C ALA A 16 -4.88 -18.73 2.87
N VAL A 17 -5.30 -19.98 2.70
CA VAL A 17 -6.19 -20.41 1.60
C VAL A 17 -7.50 -19.63 1.64
N ARG A 18 -8.14 -19.59 2.81
CA ARG A 18 -9.40 -18.84 2.98
C ARG A 18 -9.21 -17.34 2.73
N ALA A 19 -8.11 -16.77 3.20
CA ALA A 19 -7.81 -15.35 2.96
C ALA A 19 -7.55 -15.07 1.48
N LEU A 20 -6.81 -15.93 0.77
CA LEU A 20 -6.59 -15.79 -0.67
C LEU A 20 -7.91 -15.87 -1.45
N THR A 21 -8.78 -16.81 -1.09
CA THR A 21 -10.13 -16.90 -1.66
C THR A 21 -10.91 -15.58 -1.50
N LEU A 22 -10.85 -14.96 -0.32
CA LEU A 22 -11.50 -13.66 -0.08
C LEU A 22 -10.87 -12.51 -0.89
N VAL A 23 -9.55 -12.54 -1.07
CA VAL A 23 -8.84 -11.57 -1.95
C VAL A 23 -9.31 -11.69 -3.38
N GLU A 24 -9.41 -12.92 -3.92
CA GLU A 24 -9.74 -13.16 -5.33
C GLU A 24 -11.24 -13.01 -5.63
N VAL A 25 -12.11 -13.55 -4.77
CA VAL A 25 -13.55 -13.57 -5.03
C VAL A 25 -14.25 -12.29 -4.60
N ARG A 26 -13.84 -11.69 -3.46
CA ARG A 26 -14.49 -10.50 -2.89
C ARG A 26 -13.68 -9.22 -3.03
N GLY A 27 -12.53 -9.26 -3.64
CA GLY A 27 -11.66 -8.09 -3.81
C GLY A 27 -11.18 -7.47 -2.49
N LEU A 28 -11.12 -8.23 -1.38
CA LEU A 28 -10.65 -7.69 -0.11
C LEU A 28 -9.13 -7.43 -0.16
N SER A 29 -8.67 -6.42 0.59
CA SER A 29 -7.23 -6.28 0.82
C SER A 29 -6.70 -7.45 1.66
N GLU A 30 -5.41 -7.76 1.52
CA GLU A 30 -4.76 -8.88 2.22
C GLU A 30 -5.01 -8.81 3.73
N ARG A 31 -4.92 -7.60 4.31
CA ARG A 31 -5.15 -7.37 5.73
C ARG A 31 -6.57 -7.72 6.16
N LEU A 32 -7.57 -7.26 5.42
CA LEU A 32 -8.99 -7.54 5.75
C LEU A 32 -9.31 -9.00 5.52
N ALA A 33 -8.82 -9.59 4.45
CA ALA A 33 -8.99 -11.00 4.13
C ALA A 33 -8.38 -11.90 5.21
N LEU A 34 -7.16 -11.62 5.66
CA LEU A 34 -6.52 -12.36 6.75
C LEU A 34 -7.29 -12.22 8.08
N GLN A 35 -7.74 -11.01 8.39
CA GLN A 35 -8.54 -10.77 9.61
C GLN A 35 -9.86 -11.53 9.59
N GLU A 36 -10.57 -11.54 8.46
CA GLU A 36 -11.83 -12.29 8.31
C GLU A 36 -11.57 -13.80 8.36
N ALA A 37 -10.56 -14.28 7.64
CA ALA A 37 -10.18 -15.69 7.62
C ALA A 37 -9.77 -16.20 9.01
N SER A 38 -8.94 -15.45 9.75
CA SER A 38 -8.47 -15.83 11.08
C SER A 38 -9.63 -15.96 12.09
N ARG A 39 -10.62 -15.06 12.01
CA ARG A 39 -11.85 -15.15 12.83
C ARG A 39 -12.64 -16.41 12.50
N LYS A 40 -12.81 -16.73 11.22
CA LYS A 40 -13.56 -17.91 10.77
C LYS A 40 -12.87 -19.23 11.14
N VAL A 41 -11.54 -19.27 11.04
CA VAL A 41 -10.71 -20.45 11.43
C VAL A 41 -10.49 -20.49 12.95
N ARG A 42 -10.85 -19.43 13.67
CA ARG A 42 -10.67 -19.27 15.13
C ARG A 42 -9.20 -19.35 15.57
N VAL A 43 -8.32 -18.74 14.79
CA VAL A 43 -6.89 -18.66 15.11
C VAL A 43 -6.59 -17.43 15.96
N ARG A 44 -5.87 -17.64 17.09
CA ARG A 44 -5.36 -16.58 17.98
C ARG A 44 -3.84 -16.64 18.17
N ASP A 45 -3.22 -17.79 17.85
CA ASP A 45 -1.77 -17.99 17.96
C ASP A 45 -1.05 -17.06 16.97
N LEU A 46 -0.17 -16.21 17.50
CA LEU A 46 0.57 -15.22 16.70
C LEU A 46 1.52 -15.86 15.72
N GLU A 47 2.12 -17.01 16.05
CA GLU A 47 3.03 -17.74 15.16
C GLU A 47 2.25 -18.26 13.93
N VAL A 48 1.06 -18.83 14.18
CA VAL A 48 0.15 -19.29 13.11
C VAL A 48 -0.29 -18.13 12.23
N LEU A 49 -0.63 -16.99 12.81
CA LEU A 49 -1.05 -15.79 12.06
C LEU A 49 0.10 -15.20 11.24
N ARG A 50 1.32 -15.14 11.78
CA ARG A 50 2.51 -14.68 11.04
C ARG A 50 2.81 -15.58 9.85
N PHE A 51 2.72 -16.89 10.04
CA PHE A 51 2.98 -17.83 8.97
C PHE A 51 1.86 -17.81 7.91
N ALA A 52 0.59 -17.73 8.31
CA ALA A 52 -0.53 -17.55 7.39
C ALA A 52 -0.43 -16.26 6.59
N HIS A 53 -0.03 -15.16 7.23
CA HIS A 53 0.22 -13.88 6.56
C HIS A 53 1.34 -14.01 5.52
N ARG A 54 2.46 -14.65 5.88
CA ARG A 54 3.56 -14.89 4.94
C ARG A 54 3.11 -15.71 3.73
N LEU A 55 2.40 -16.82 3.96
CA LEU A 55 1.86 -17.65 2.87
C LEU A 55 0.95 -16.82 1.94
N LEU A 56 0.04 -16.04 2.51
CA LEU A 56 -0.87 -15.19 1.75
C LEU A 56 -0.12 -14.13 0.94
N ILE A 57 0.70 -13.31 1.61
CA ILE A 57 1.30 -12.13 1.00
C ILE A 57 2.28 -12.51 -0.10
N GLU A 58 3.06 -13.56 0.10
CA GLU A 58 4.06 -14.00 -0.86
C GLU A 58 3.42 -14.74 -2.05
N THR A 59 2.31 -15.47 -1.83
CA THR A 59 1.49 -16.01 -2.93
C THR A 59 0.92 -14.89 -3.78
N VAL A 60 0.29 -13.90 -3.15
CA VAL A 60 -0.29 -12.75 -3.86
C VAL A 60 0.79 -11.92 -4.58
N ARG A 61 1.97 -11.79 -3.99
CA ARG A 61 3.10 -11.07 -4.61
C ARG A 61 3.52 -11.69 -5.94
N ARG A 62 3.50 -13.03 -6.05
CA ARG A 62 3.95 -13.81 -7.21
C ARG A 62 2.79 -14.38 -8.04
N LEU A 63 1.62 -13.77 -7.97
CA LEU A 63 0.39 -14.41 -8.46
C LEU A 63 0.42 -14.72 -9.96
N ASN A 64 1.08 -13.92 -10.81
CA ASN A 64 1.23 -14.21 -12.24
C ASN A 64 2.06 -15.49 -12.47
N LEU A 65 3.24 -15.58 -11.89
CA LEU A 65 4.11 -16.75 -12.01
C LEU A 65 3.45 -18.00 -11.41
N ILE A 66 2.83 -17.87 -10.24
CA ILE A 66 2.10 -18.97 -9.60
C ILE A 66 0.90 -19.41 -10.45
N ASN A 67 0.15 -18.49 -11.03
CA ASN A 67 -0.96 -18.84 -11.92
C ASN A 67 -0.47 -19.61 -13.16
N LEU A 68 0.64 -19.18 -13.76
CA LEU A 68 1.24 -19.86 -14.89
C LEU A 68 1.67 -21.28 -14.50
N ALA A 69 2.42 -21.43 -13.41
CA ALA A 69 2.88 -22.71 -12.89
C ALA A 69 1.70 -23.67 -12.57
N VAL A 70 0.68 -23.17 -11.89
CA VAL A 70 -0.50 -24.00 -11.55
C VAL A 70 -1.30 -24.36 -12.79
N SER A 71 -1.45 -23.43 -13.75
CA SER A 71 -2.18 -23.71 -15.01
C SER A 71 -1.44 -24.77 -15.84
N GLU A 72 -0.12 -24.72 -15.91
CA GLU A 72 0.69 -25.73 -16.61
C GLU A 72 0.55 -27.10 -15.96
N ALA A 73 0.65 -27.15 -14.63
CA ALA A 73 0.52 -28.39 -13.87
C ALA A 73 -0.88 -29.01 -13.95
N LEU A 74 -1.93 -28.21 -14.17
CA LEU A 74 -3.33 -28.66 -14.26
C LEU A 74 -3.72 -29.23 -15.62
N LYS A 75 -2.98 -28.96 -16.69
CA LYS A 75 -3.35 -29.41 -18.03
C LYS A 75 -3.79 -30.87 -18.05
N PRO A 76 -4.92 -31.19 -18.75
CA PRO A 76 -5.75 -30.30 -19.59
C PRO A 76 -6.84 -29.53 -18.84
N VAL A 77 -6.99 -29.64 -17.53
CA VAL A 77 -8.03 -28.98 -16.72
C VAL A 77 -7.74 -27.50 -16.60
N SER A 78 -8.76 -26.65 -16.75
CA SER A 78 -8.61 -25.23 -16.52
C SER A 78 -8.70 -24.87 -15.02
N LEU A 79 -7.88 -23.91 -14.60
CA LEU A 79 -7.93 -23.38 -13.23
C LEU A 79 -9.34 -22.83 -12.87
N ASN A 80 -10.08 -22.33 -13.86
CA ASN A 80 -11.41 -21.74 -13.66
C ASN A 80 -12.51 -22.81 -13.40
N GLU A 81 -12.26 -24.05 -13.75
CA GLU A 81 -13.20 -25.17 -13.49
C GLU A 81 -13.18 -25.62 -12.04
N LEU A 82 -12.15 -25.23 -11.28
CA LEU A 82 -12.00 -25.61 -9.89
C LEU A 82 -12.77 -24.70 -8.94
N ARG A 83 -13.23 -25.22 -7.84
CA ARG A 83 -13.79 -24.45 -6.73
C ARG A 83 -12.81 -23.38 -6.26
N PRO A 84 -13.27 -22.18 -5.84
CA PRO A 84 -12.39 -21.07 -5.43
C PRO A 84 -11.40 -21.43 -4.31
N ASP A 85 -11.81 -22.25 -3.35
CA ASP A 85 -10.95 -22.69 -2.25
C ASP A 85 -9.87 -23.69 -2.71
N VAL A 86 -10.18 -24.58 -3.66
CA VAL A 86 -9.23 -25.51 -4.27
C VAL A 86 -8.20 -24.73 -5.11
N ARG A 87 -8.65 -23.76 -5.91
CA ARG A 87 -7.73 -22.86 -6.64
C ARG A 87 -6.75 -22.14 -5.70
N SER A 88 -7.29 -21.56 -4.64
CA SER A 88 -6.48 -20.85 -3.64
C SER A 88 -5.50 -21.79 -2.94
N PHE A 89 -5.92 -23.03 -2.67
CA PHE A 89 -5.03 -24.04 -2.10
C PHE A 89 -3.86 -24.36 -3.04
N LEU A 90 -4.14 -24.63 -4.33
CA LEU A 90 -3.09 -24.93 -5.31
C LEU A 90 -2.09 -23.77 -5.41
N LYS A 91 -2.55 -22.54 -5.41
CA LYS A 91 -1.68 -21.35 -5.46
C LYS A 91 -0.80 -21.22 -4.22
N VAL A 92 -1.37 -21.42 -3.03
CA VAL A 92 -0.60 -21.38 -1.76
C VAL A 92 0.36 -22.57 -1.69
N TYR A 93 -0.06 -23.74 -2.17
CA TYR A 93 0.80 -24.92 -2.28
C TYR A 93 1.97 -24.67 -3.21
N ALA A 94 1.70 -24.17 -4.43
CA ALA A 94 2.74 -23.84 -5.40
C ALA A 94 3.77 -22.84 -4.82
N TYR A 95 3.31 -21.78 -4.16
CA TYR A 95 4.22 -20.87 -3.47
C TYR A 95 5.07 -21.61 -2.43
N ALA A 96 4.46 -22.42 -1.57
CA ALA A 96 5.14 -23.08 -0.47
C ALA A 96 6.18 -24.10 -0.95
N VAL A 97 5.92 -24.77 -2.07
CA VAL A 97 6.79 -25.81 -2.63
C VAL A 97 7.91 -25.20 -3.50
N LEU A 98 7.58 -24.23 -4.36
CA LEU A 98 8.52 -23.65 -5.32
C LEU A 98 9.41 -22.56 -4.71
N PHE A 99 8.87 -21.79 -3.75
CA PHE A 99 9.55 -20.61 -3.19
C PHE A 99 9.65 -20.60 -1.65
N GLY A 100 9.02 -21.55 -0.98
CA GLY A 100 8.91 -21.59 0.47
C GLY A 100 9.85 -22.56 1.16
N ASP A 101 9.31 -23.37 2.06
CA ASP A 101 10.07 -24.30 2.91
C ASP A 101 10.21 -25.73 2.31
N GLY A 102 9.66 -25.95 1.11
CA GLY A 102 9.84 -27.17 0.33
C GLY A 102 9.30 -28.46 0.99
N ARG A 103 8.22 -28.37 1.79
CA ARG A 103 7.60 -29.54 2.47
C ARG A 103 6.32 -30.02 1.77
N PRO A 104 6.37 -30.53 0.50
CA PRO A 104 5.18 -30.80 -0.31
C PRO A 104 4.21 -31.79 0.35
N HIS A 105 4.71 -32.88 0.96
CA HIS A 105 3.88 -33.87 1.62
C HIS A 105 3.10 -33.31 2.82
N ALA A 106 3.71 -32.41 3.60
CA ALA A 106 3.05 -31.79 4.74
C ALA A 106 1.89 -30.87 4.30
N TYR A 107 2.11 -30.07 3.24
CA TYR A 107 1.08 -29.20 2.67
C TYR A 107 -0.04 -29.99 2.00
N ALA A 108 0.28 -31.04 1.21
CA ALA A 108 -0.72 -31.90 0.59
C ALA A 108 -1.61 -32.60 1.66
N ARG A 109 -1.00 -33.18 2.71
CA ARG A 109 -1.72 -33.76 3.84
C ARG A 109 -2.60 -32.76 4.56
N ALA A 110 -2.12 -31.54 4.78
CA ALA A 110 -2.91 -30.48 5.39
C ALA A 110 -4.07 -30.06 4.48
N GLY A 111 -3.86 -29.97 3.16
CA GLY A 111 -4.88 -29.67 2.15
C GLY A 111 -6.02 -30.69 2.19
N ARG A 112 -5.72 -31.99 2.18
CA ARG A 112 -6.74 -33.07 2.31
C ARG A 112 -7.58 -32.91 3.59
N SER A 113 -6.96 -32.49 4.67
CA SER A 113 -7.67 -32.28 5.96
C SER A 113 -8.51 -30.98 6.00
N ILE A 114 -8.28 -30.02 5.09
CA ILE A 114 -8.99 -28.73 5.04
C ILE A 114 -10.14 -28.79 4.02
N LEU A 115 -9.86 -29.32 2.83
CA LEU A 115 -10.77 -29.30 1.68
C LEU A 115 -11.58 -30.61 1.53
N GLY A 116 -11.15 -31.67 2.19
CA GLY A 116 -11.63 -33.03 1.99
C GLY A 116 -10.72 -33.82 1.05
N ALA A 117 -10.59 -35.11 1.31
CA ALA A 117 -9.70 -36.01 0.54
C ALA A 117 -10.09 -36.07 -0.94
N GLY A 118 -11.40 -36.18 -1.23
CA GLY A 118 -11.89 -36.28 -2.60
C GLY A 118 -11.61 -35.06 -3.48
N GLU A 119 -11.68 -33.85 -2.90
CA GLU A 119 -11.36 -32.61 -3.63
C GLU A 119 -9.86 -32.50 -3.96
N VAL A 120 -9.00 -32.92 -3.03
CA VAL A 120 -7.54 -32.88 -3.25
C VAL A 120 -7.10 -34.02 -4.17
N SER A 121 -7.75 -35.19 -4.13
CA SER A 121 -7.47 -36.31 -5.05
C SER A 121 -7.65 -35.91 -6.52
N ARG A 122 -8.62 -35.05 -6.83
CA ARG A 122 -8.85 -34.54 -8.19
C ARG A 122 -7.68 -33.72 -8.75
N VAL A 123 -6.86 -33.16 -7.88
CA VAL A 123 -5.72 -32.31 -8.23
C VAL A 123 -4.39 -32.91 -7.80
N GLU A 124 -4.38 -34.19 -7.37
CA GLU A 124 -3.18 -34.85 -6.83
C GLU A 124 -2.04 -34.88 -7.84
N GLU A 125 -2.35 -35.16 -9.12
CA GLU A 125 -1.37 -35.16 -10.21
C GLU A 125 -0.75 -33.77 -10.39
N ALA A 126 -1.58 -32.70 -10.32
CA ALA A 126 -1.08 -31.32 -10.40
C ALA A 126 -0.14 -30.98 -9.22
N LEU A 127 -0.41 -31.49 -8.00
CA LEU A 127 0.51 -31.34 -6.87
C LEU A 127 1.87 -31.99 -7.16
N GLY A 128 1.86 -33.17 -7.77
CA GLY A 128 3.07 -33.87 -8.20
C GLY A 128 3.86 -33.10 -9.25
N ARG A 129 3.16 -32.62 -10.30
CA ARG A 129 3.78 -31.82 -11.38
C ARG A 129 4.37 -30.50 -10.86
N ILE A 130 3.66 -29.78 -9.98
CA ILE A 130 4.19 -28.55 -9.33
C ILE A 130 5.49 -28.85 -8.57
N ARG A 131 5.56 -29.98 -7.86
CA ARG A 131 6.77 -30.34 -7.10
C ARG A 131 7.99 -30.58 -8.01
N MET A 132 7.80 -31.13 -9.20
CA MET A 132 8.84 -31.48 -10.15
C MET A 132 9.09 -30.41 -11.21
N MET A 133 8.36 -29.27 -11.12
CA MET A 133 8.39 -28.23 -12.13
C MET A 133 9.75 -27.52 -12.16
N ASP A 134 10.32 -27.41 -13.35
CA ASP A 134 11.39 -26.49 -13.65
C ASP A 134 10.78 -25.12 -13.99
N LEU A 135 11.13 -24.11 -13.22
CA LEU A 135 10.60 -22.76 -13.46
C LEU A 135 11.16 -22.13 -14.74
N ASP A 136 12.36 -22.53 -15.17
CA ASP A 136 12.98 -21.97 -16.37
C ASP A 136 12.22 -22.38 -17.64
N GLU A 137 11.57 -23.54 -17.64
CA GLU A 137 10.71 -23.97 -18.74
C GLU A 137 9.51 -23.04 -18.96
N LEU A 138 9.02 -22.37 -17.90
CA LEU A 138 7.89 -21.46 -17.99
C LEU A 138 8.19 -20.15 -18.76
N TYR A 139 9.46 -19.86 -18.99
CA TYR A 139 9.90 -18.67 -19.72
C TYR A 139 10.07 -18.91 -21.23
N HIS A 140 10.00 -20.16 -21.70
CA HIS A 140 10.20 -20.48 -23.11
C HIS A 140 9.08 -19.87 -23.98
N GLY A 141 9.48 -19.18 -25.04
CA GLY A 141 8.55 -18.58 -26.02
C GLY A 141 7.90 -17.27 -25.57
N LEU A 142 8.24 -16.75 -24.40
CA LEU A 142 7.74 -15.46 -23.93
C LEU A 142 8.49 -14.29 -24.60
N SER A 143 7.80 -13.18 -24.76
CA SER A 143 8.41 -11.90 -25.12
C SER A 143 9.27 -11.36 -23.93
N ASP A 144 10.17 -10.40 -24.23
CA ASP A 144 10.99 -9.76 -23.21
C ASP A 144 10.15 -9.14 -22.08
N GLU A 145 9.05 -8.45 -22.42
CA GLU A 145 8.18 -7.85 -21.41
C GLU A 145 7.41 -8.87 -20.57
N GLU A 146 7.07 -10.02 -21.15
CA GLU A 146 6.42 -11.11 -20.41
C GLU A 146 7.41 -11.79 -19.48
N THR A 147 8.64 -12.02 -19.93
CA THR A 147 9.73 -12.55 -19.11
C THR A 147 9.96 -11.63 -17.91
N VAL A 148 10.19 -10.35 -18.14
CA VAL A 148 10.37 -9.36 -17.05
C VAL A 148 9.14 -9.25 -16.15
N ALA A 149 7.95 -9.42 -16.69
CA ALA A 149 6.71 -9.43 -15.89
C ALA A 149 6.65 -10.61 -14.92
N LEU A 150 7.12 -11.78 -15.31
CA LEU A 150 7.21 -12.95 -14.43
C LEU A 150 8.35 -12.80 -13.40
N GLU A 151 9.54 -12.40 -13.83
CA GLU A 151 10.72 -12.20 -12.96
C GLU A 151 10.45 -11.17 -11.87
N THR A 152 9.86 -10.03 -12.24
CA THR A 152 9.54 -8.96 -11.30
C THR A 152 8.17 -9.13 -10.65
N CYS A 153 7.44 -10.18 -11.00
CA CYS A 153 6.08 -10.42 -10.52
C CYS A 153 5.14 -9.22 -10.74
N MET A 154 5.19 -8.61 -11.92
CA MET A 154 4.36 -7.46 -12.30
C MET A 154 3.39 -7.81 -13.43
N PRO A 155 2.28 -7.08 -13.59
CA PRO A 155 1.44 -7.21 -14.79
C PRO A 155 2.22 -6.78 -16.04
N THR A 156 2.12 -7.53 -17.14
CA THR A 156 2.84 -7.24 -18.39
C THR A 156 2.54 -5.84 -18.95
N TRP A 157 1.29 -5.36 -18.83
CA TRP A 157 0.93 -4.01 -19.25
C TRP A 157 1.71 -2.94 -18.49
N PHE A 158 2.00 -3.18 -17.20
CA PHE A 158 2.73 -2.23 -16.36
C PHE A 158 4.23 -2.24 -16.67
N VAL A 159 4.80 -3.40 -17.00
CA VAL A 159 6.18 -3.50 -17.52
C VAL A 159 6.31 -2.69 -18.80
N ARG A 160 5.42 -2.90 -19.78
CA ARG A 160 5.38 -2.12 -21.03
C ARG A 160 5.22 -0.62 -20.79
N TYR A 161 4.39 -0.26 -19.81
CA TYR A 161 4.21 1.13 -19.41
C TYR A 161 5.52 1.74 -18.86
N CYS A 162 6.18 1.03 -17.93
CA CYS A 162 7.44 1.50 -17.36
C CYS A 162 8.56 1.59 -18.40
N PHE A 163 8.67 0.62 -19.31
CA PHE A 163 9.68 0.66 -20.39
C PHE A 163 9.50 1.89 -21.29
N ARG A 164 8.27 2.23 -21.65
CA ARG A 164 7.98 3.42 -22.47
C ARG A 164 8.25 4.73 -21.72
N LEU A 165 7.96 4.78 -20.43
CA LEU A 165 8.07 6.01 -19.65
C LEU A 165 9.49 6.29 -19.17
N PHE A 166 10.22 5.28 -18.72
CA PHE A 166 11.52 5.44 -18.05
C PHE A 166 12.70 4.88 -18.85
N GLY A 167 12.43 4.22 -19.97
CA GLY A 167 13.42 3.39 -20.66
C GLY A 167 13.70 2.08 -19.91
N ARG A 168 14.22 1.08 -20.62
CA ARG A 168 14.39 -0.29 -20.10
C ARG A 168 15.21 -0.34 -18.81
N HIS A 169 16.39 0.30 -18.78
CA HIS A 169 17.32 0.18 -17.66
C HIS A 169 16.75 0.75 -16.34
N ALA A 170 16.20 1.95 -16.37
CA ALA A 170 15.60 2.58 -15.19
C ALA A 170 14.33 1.85 -14.75
N ALA A 171 13.52 1.38 -15.71
CA ALA A 171 12.32 0.62 -15.44
C ALA A 171 12.63 -0.71 -14.71
N LEU A 172 13.65 -1.47 -15.12
CA LEU A 172 14.04 -2.71 -14.46
C LEU A 172 14.35 -2.46 -12.97
N ARG A 173 15.18 -1.48 -12.65
CA ARG A 173 15.49 -1.14 -11.24
C ARG A 173 14.24 -0.78 -10.44
N LEU A 174 13.31 -0.04 -11.05
CA LEU A 174 12.04 0.32 -10.42
C LEU A 174 11.17 -0.91 -10.16
N LEU A 175 10.98 -1.77 -11.18
CA LEU A 175 10.15 -2.97 -11.10
C LEU A 175 10.69 -3.98 -10.07
N GLU A 176 12.01 -4.20 -10.05
CA GLU A 176 12.68 -5.03 -9.04
C GLU A 176 12.46 -4.50 -7.62
N ALA A 177 12.59 -3.19 -7.41
CA ALA A 177 12.34 -2.60 -6.09
C ALA A 177 10.87 -2.72 -5.68
N MET A 178 9.94 -2.57 -6.62
CA MET A 178 8.50 -2.73 -6.37
C MET A 178 8.10 -4.19 -6.13
N SER A 179 8.89 -5.16 -6.58
CA SER A 179 8.66 -6.59 -6.33
C SER A 179 8.98 -6.99 -4.89
N LYS A 180 9.78 -6.20 -4.19
CA LYS A 180 10.22 -6.44 -2.81
C LYS A 180 9.29 -5.76 -1.80
N PRO A 181 9.26 -6.22 -0.53
CA PRO A 181 8.58 -5.50 0.53
C PRO A 181 9.15 -4.08 0.72
N THR A 182 8.28 -3.07 0.75
CA THR A 182 8.70 -1.70 1.08
C THR A 182 9.08 -1.60 2.55
N PRO A 183 10.12 -0.83 2.94
CA PRO A 183 10.47 -0.58 4.33
C PRO A 183 9.29 -0.11 5.17
N ILE A 184 9.29 -0.49 6.43
CA ILE A 184 8.30 -0.03 7.41
C ILE A 184 8.92 1.14 8.17
N TYR A 185 8.17 2.24 8.28
CA TYR A 185 8.59 3.41 9.04
C TYR A 185 7.70 3.67 10.24
N VAL A 186 8.33 4.08 11.31
CA VAL A 186 7.74 4.58 12.55
C VAL A 186 7.92 6.09 12.58
N ARG A 187 6.82 6.83 12.58
CA ARG A 187 6.80 8.28 12.76
C ARG A 187 6.54 8.61 14.22
N VAL A 188 7.52 9.22 14.89
CA VAL A 188 7.38 9.69 16.27
C VAL A 188 6.26 10.71 16.38
N ASN A 189 5.42 10.59 17.39
CA ASN A 189 4.40 11.56 17.73
C ASN A 189 4.93 12.58 18.73
N THR A 190 5.45 13.68 18.25
CA THR A 190 6.04 14.75 19.07
C THR A 190 5.03 15.50 19.96
N LEU A 191 3.72 15.24 19.82
CA LEU A 191 2.71 15.72 20.78
C LEU A 191 2.71 14.91 22.09
N ARG A 192 3.30 13.69 22.09
CA ARG A 192 3.23 12.75 23.22
C ARG A 192 4.60 12.29 23.74
N ALA A 193 5.60 12.21 22.89
CA ALA A 193 6.91 11.68 23.27
C ALA A 193 8.04 12.27 22.43
N SER A 194 9.26 12.31 22.99
CA SER A 194 10.48 12.61 22.24
C SER A 194 10.93 11.39 21.42
N GLY A 195 11.76 11.63 20.40
CA GLY A 195 12.32 10.56 19.58
C GLY A 195 13.14 9.56 20.41
N SER A 196 14.02 10.04 21.30
CA SER A 196 14.82 9.21 22.19
C SER A 196 13.97 8.27 23.05
N ARG A 197 12.91 8.81 23.67
CA ARG A 197 11.99 8.00 24.45
C ARG A 197 11.29 6.90 23.62
N VAL A 198 10.87 7.23 22.39
CA VAL A 198 10.23 6.23 21.51
C VAL A 198 11.21 5.13 21.13
N VAL A 199 12.46 5.47 20.80
CA VAL A 199 13.51 4.49 20.49
C VAL A 199 13.73 3.55 21.66
N GLU A 200 13.96 4.09 22.87
CA GLU A 200 14.15 3.27 24.08
C GLU A 200 12.96 2.35 24.39
N GLU A 201 11.72 2.88 24.30
CA GLU A 201 10.52 2.07 24.54
C GLU A 201 10.40 0.94 23.49
N CYS A 202 10.72 1.22 22.23
CA CYS A 202 10.69 0.24 21.15
C CYS A 202 11.77 -0.83 21.32
N GLU A 203 12.99 -0.46 21.65
CA GLU A 203 14.11 -1.40 21.87
C GLU A 203 13.83 -2.37 23.02
N ARG A 204 13.26 -1.88 24.13
CA ARG A 204 12.85 -2.73 25.27
C ARG A 204 11.80 -3.77 24.89
N GLU A 205 11.01 -3.51 23.84
CA GLU A 205 9.99 -4.42 23.31
C GLU A 205 10.51 -5.23 22.10
N GLY A 206 11.80 -5.19 21.80
CA GLY A 206 12.42 -5.93 20.70
C GLY A 206 12.15 -5.35 19.30
N LEU A 207 11.78 -4.07 19.20
CA LEU A 207 11.63 -3.36 17.95
C LEU A 207 12.86 -2.49 17.69
N LYS A 208 13.64 -2.83 16.65
CA LYS A 208 14.88 -2.12 16.29
C LYS A 208 14.58 -1.02 15.28
N LEU A 209 15.02 0.20 15.57
CA LEU A 209 14.77 1.41 14.80
C LEU A 209 16.08 2.07 14.36
N GLU A 210 16.14 2.51 13.10
CA GLU A 210 17.20 3.35 12.56
C GLU A 210 16.60 4.70 12.15
N ALA A 211 17.28 5.81 12.51
CA ALA A 211 16.84 7.15 12.14
C ALA A 211 16.87 7.34 10.62
N ASP A 212 15.84 7.99 10.08
CA ASP A 212 15.81 8.41 8.68
C ASP A 212 16.70 9.66 8.49
N SER A 213 17.47 9.71 7.40
CA SER A 213 18.39 10.81 7.11
C SER A 213 17.69 12.12 6.73
N ASP A 214 16.46 12.04 6.20
CA ASP A 214 15.77 13.20 5.62
C ASP A 214 14.72 13.78 6.58
N LEU A 215 14.10 12.92 7.41
CA LEU A 215 13.01 13.31 8.31
C LEU A 215 13.33 12.93 9.77
N PRO A 216 13.76 13.88 10.61
CA PRO A 216 14.33 13.59 11.94
C PRO A 216 13.38 12.95 12.95
N TYR A 217 12.07 12.95 12.68
CA TYR A 217 11.06 12.27 13.48
C TYR A 217 10.64 10.91 12.91
N LEU A 218 11.29 10.47 11.84
CA LEU A 218 10.99 9.23 11.16
C LEU A 218 12.09 8.20 11.39
N TYR A 219 11.71 6.94 11.63
CA TYR A 219 12.64 5.84 11.87
C TYR A 219 12.26 4.65 11.03
N ARG A 220 13.24 4.03 10.37
CA ARG A 220 13.08 2.76 9.66
C ARG A 220 13.08 1.60 10.66
N VAL A 221 12.15 0.67 10.50
CA VAL A 221 12.13 -0.57 11.27
C VAL A 221 13.05 -1.59 10.59
N VAL A 222 14.12 -1.99 11.28
CA VAL A 222 15.12 -2.92 10.77
C VAL A 222 15.02 -4.32 11.37
N GLY A 223 14.23 -4.49 12.42
CA GLY A 223 13.94 -5.78 13.03
C GLY A 223 12.89 -5.69 14.13
N TRP A 224 12.21 -6.80 14.40
CA TRP A 224 11.25 -6.89 15.51
C TRP A 224 11.01 -8.32 15.98
N ASP A 225 10.84 -8.47 17.30
CA ASP A 225 10.34 -9.68 17.93
C ASP A 225 8.82 -9.63 18.04
N VAL A 226 8.29 -8.43 18.33
CA VAL A 226 6.85 -8.13 18.39
C VAL A 226 6.48 -7.18 17.26
N PRO A 227 5.42 -7.46 16.47
CA PRO A 227 4.99 -6.54 15.41
C PRO A 227 4.76 -5.13 15.94
N PRO A 228 5.16 -4.08 15.20
CA PRO A 228 5.08 -2.69 15.65
C PRO A 228 3.71 -2.29 16.22
N VAL A 229 2.60 -2.74 15.61
CA VAL A 229 1.23 -2.46 16.07
C VAL A 229 0.88 -3.08 17.42
N HIS A 230 1.68 -4.00 17.94
CA HIS A 230 1.44 -4.68 19.21
C HIS A 230 2.29 -4.15 20.37
N THR A 231 3.19 -3.20 20.12
CA THR A 231 4.00 -2.56 21.18
C THR A 231 3.13 -1.68 22.08
N ARG A 232 3.60 -1.45 23.31
CA ARG A 232 2.94 -0.51 24.25
C ARG A 232 3.06 0.93 23.75
N ALA A 233 4.22 1.29 23.20
CA ALA A 233 4.45 2.61 22.61
C ALA A 233 3.45 2.94 21.50
N TYR A 234 3.14 1.97 20.60
CA TYR A 234 2.08 2.15 19.60
C TYR A 234 0.72 2.38 20.24
N ARG A 235 0.33 1.53 21.19
CA ARG A 235 -0.99 1.63 21.87
C ARG A 235 -1.17 2.95 22.60
N ARG A 236 -0.09 3.51 23.17
CA ARG A 236 -0.08 4.81 23.84
C ARG A 236 -0.06 6.00 22.87
N GLY A 237 0.06 5.74 21.55
CA GLY A 237 0.12 6.79 20.53
C GLY A 237 1.44 7.56 20.51
N HIS A 238 2.53 6.98 21.00
CA HIS A 238 3.86 7.58 20.95
C HIS A 238 4.43 7.59 19.52
N TYR A 239 3.90 6.73 18.64
CA TYR A 239 4.22 6.75 17.23
C TYR A 239 3.05 6.29 16.34
N TYR A 240 3.19 6.58 15.05
CA TYR A 240 2.33 6.12 13.97
C TYR A 240 3.16 5.35 12.94
N ILE A 241 2.60 4.30 12.32
CA ILE A 241 3.25 3.58 11.21
C ILE A 241 2.85 4.28 9.92
N GLN A 242 3.77 5.01 9.31
CA GLN A 242 3.52 5.79 8.10
C GLN A 242 4.68 5.69 7.13
N ASP A 243 4.37 5.61 5.85
CA ASP A 243 5.39 5.63 4.80
C ASP A 243 6.08 6.99 4.72
N LYS A 244 7.39 7.00 4.46
CA LYS A 244 8.20 8.22 4.31
C LYS A 244 7.61 9.19 3.29
N SER A 245 7.17 8.68 2.15
CA SER A 245 6.56 9.49 1.09
C SER A 245 5.28 10.21 1.55
N SER A 246 4.47 9.52 2.37
CA SER A 246 3.25 10.10 2.94
C SER A 246 3.55 11.17 4.01
N CYS A 247 4.67 11.07 4.72
CA CYS A 247 5.15 12.12 5.61
C CYS A 247 5.60 13.34 4.80
N LEU A 248 6.34 13.11 3.70
CA LEU A 248 6.84 14.17 2.85
C LEU A 248 5.72 15.04 2.24
N ALA A 249 4.58 14.47 1.87
CA ALA A 249 3.44 15.28 1.42
C ALA A 249 2.99 16.31 2.46
N VAL A 250 3.08 15.99 3.75
CA VAL A 250 2.76 16.94 4.83
C VAL A 250 3.89 17.96 5.05
N GLU A 251 5.16 17.56 4.87
CA GLU A 251 6.28 18.51 4.91
C GLU A 251 6.18 19.54 3.78
N VAL A 252 5.84 19.10 2.56
CA VAL A 252 5.60 20.00 1.41
C VAL A 252 4.40 20.92 1.69
N ALA A 253 3.36 20.41 2.30
CA ALA A 253 2.18 21.19 2.69
C ALA A 253 2.49 22.22 3.79
N ASN A 254 3.45 21.90 4.67
CA ASN A 254 3.99 22.78 5.71
C ASN A 254 2.93 23.48 6.56
N PRO A 255 1.95 22.76 7.17
CA PRO A 255 0.89 23.36 7.96
C PRO A 255 1.44 24.10 9.17
N LYS A 256 0.95 25.33 9.41
CA LYS A 256 1.41 26.20 10.50
C LYS A 256 0.43 26.18 11.67
N PRO A 257 0.89 26.41 12.91
CA PRO A 257 -0.01 26.68 14.03
C PRO A 257 -0.97 27.82 13.70
N PHE A 258 -2.20 27.73 14.22
CA PHE A 258 -3.28 28.72 14.07
C PHE A 258 -3.86 28.87 12.66
N THR A 259 -3.52 27.98 11.72
CA THR A 259 -4.11 27.95 10.38
C THR A 259 -5.34 27.04 10.32
N THR A 260 -6.14 27.25 9.30
CA THR A 260 -7.26 26.38 8.92
C THR A 260 -6.82 25.48 7.78
N VAL A 261 -6.90 24.17 7.99
CA VAL A 261 -6.51 23.13 7.03
C VAL A 261 -7.72 22.32 6.60
N LEU A 262 -7.86 22.07 5.31
CA LEU A 262 -8.80 21.10 4.76
C LEU A 262 -8.01 19.87 4.28
N ASP A 263 -8.25 18.73 4.92
CA ASP A 263 -7.63 17.45 4.60
C ASP A 263 -8.63 16.57 3.84
N VAL A 264 -8.44 16.46 2.54
CA VAL A 264 -9.35 15.74 1.64
C VAL A 264 -8.85 14.32 1.40
N CYS A 265 -9.75 13.34 1.55
CA CYS A 265 -9.44 11.91 1.59
C CYS A 265 -8.61 11.51 2.83
N ALA A 266 -8.94 12.13 3.97
CA ALA A 266 -8.17 12.12 5.21
C ALA A 266 -7.97 10.75 5.85
N ALA A 267 -8.94 9.83 5.71
CA ALA A 267 -8.90 8.55 6.42
C ALA A 267 -7.87 7.57 5.81
N PRO A 268 -7.12 6.87 6.66
CA PRO A 268 -7.34 6.57 8.08
C PRO A 268 -6.72 7.58 9.08
N GLY A 269 -6.15 8.73 8.64
CA GLY A 269 -5.68 9.79 9.53
C GLY A 269 -4.15 9.94 9.63
N GLY A 270 -3.39 9.26 8.79
CA GLY A 270 -1.92 9.36 8.81
C GLY A 270 -1.42 10.78 8.54
N LYS A 271 -1.89 11.43 7.47
CA LYS A 271 -1.56 12.82 7.13
C LYS A 271 -2.20 13.80 8.12
N THR A 272 -3.49 13.62 8.46
CA THR A 272 -4.21 14.42 9.46
C THR A 272 -3.45 14.53 10.79
N THR A 273 -3.01 13.38 11.33
CA THR A 273 -2.31 13.35 12.63
C THR A 273 -0.90 13.96 12.54
N LEU A 274 -0.23 13.89 11.39
CA LEU A 274 1.04 14.58 11.18
C LEU A 274 0.84 16.09 11.05
N MET A 275 -0.19 16.54 10.32
CA MET A 275 -0.53 17.96 10.24
C MET A 275 -0.83 18.55 11.61
N ALA A 276 -1.64 17.87 12.43
CA ALA A 276 -1.91 18.29 13.81
C ALA A 276 -0.63 18.35 14.66
N GLN A 277 0.31 17.42 14.45
CA GLN A 277 1.62 17.42 15.10
C GLN A 277 2.44 18.64 14.68
N ARG A 278 2.52 18.96 13.38
CA ARG A 278 3.23 20.15 12.86
C ARG A 278 2.56 21.45 13.34
N MET A 279 1.26 21.47 13.43
CA MET A 279 0.47 22.59 13.97
C MET A 279 0.53 22.67 15.51
N LYS A 280 1.17 21.74 16.21
CA LYS A 280 1.22 21.67 17.68
C LYS A 280 -0.17 21.69 18.34
N ASN A 281 -1.17 21.05 17.71
CA ASN A 281 -2.57 21.06 18.11
C ASN A 281 -3.17 22.48 18.23
N ARG A 282 -2.74 23.42 17.38
CA ARG A 282 -3.24 24.80 17.35
C ARG A 282 -3.75 25.14 15.95
N GLY A 283 -5.03 25.54 15.84
CA GLY A 283 -5.73 25.79 14.59
C GLY A 283 -6.89 24.84 14.37
N VAL A 284 -7.27 24.60 13.13
CA VAL A 284 -8.42 23.76 12.74
C VAL A 284 -8.01 22.84 11.58
N ILE A 285 -8.35 21.56 11.67
CA ILE A 285 -8.22 20.61 10.54
C ILE A 285 -9.61 20.04 10.26
N VAL A 286 -10.22 20.42 9.14
CA VAL A 286 -11.44 19.79 8.64
C VAL A 286 -11.02 18.58 7.81
N SER A 287 -11.34 17.38 8.28
CA SER A 287 -10.90 16.10 7.66
C SER A 287 -12.08 15.43 6.97
N VAL A 288 -12.02 15.35 5.64
CA VAL A 288 -13.09 14.82 4.80
C VAL A 288 -12.73 13.44 4.24
N ASP A 289 -13.67 12.50 4.31
CA ASP A 289 -13.58 11.21 3.61
C ASP A 289 -14.99 10.71 3.28
N TYR A 290 -15.20 10.07 2.13
CA TYR A 290 -16.50 9.58 1.70
C TYR A 290 -17.02 8.38 2.52
N SER A 291 -16.12 7.65 3.20
CA SER A 291 -16.44 6.41 3.89
C SER A 291 -16.57 6.59 5.39
N ASP A 292 -17.79 6.49 5.92
CA ASP A 292 -18.02 6.51 7.37
C ASP A 292 -17.21 5.43 8.11
N ARG A 293 -17.06 4.22 7.53
CA ARG A 293 -16.22 3.17 8.11
C ARG A 293 -14.75 3.59 8.24
N ARG A 294 -14.19 4.25 7.22
CA ARG A 294 -12.82 4.76 7.27
C ARG A 294 -12.71 5.94 8.23
N MET A 295 -13.71 6.79 8.26
CA MET A 295 -13.79 7.93 9.18
C MET A 295 -13.84 7.50 10.65
N ARG A 296 -14.49 6.37 10.97
CA ARG A 296 -14.40 5.76 12.32
C ARG A 296 -12.95 5.42 12.69
N THR A 297 -12.17 4.92 11.74
CA THR A 297 -10.74 4.65 11.98
C THR A 297 -9.97 5.95 12.23
N LEU A 298 -10.22 7.00 11.45
CA LEU A 298 -9.62 8.32 11.68
C LEU A 298 -9.93 8.84 13.10
N ARG A 299 -11.16 8.75 13.56
CA ARG A 299 -11.56 9.16 14.94
C ARG A 299 -10.81 8.37 16.02
N VAL A 300 -10.60 7.08 15.81
CA VAL A 300 -9.81 6.24 16.74
C VAL A 300 -8.34 6.67 16.73
N GLU A 301 -7.76 6.86 15.56
CA GLU A 301 -6.35 7.23 15.42
C GLU A 301 -6.06 8.66 15.93
N THR A 302 -6.90 9.63 15.65
CA THR A 302 -6.74 11.00 16.18
C THR A 302 -6.80 11.01 17.70
N ARG A 303 -7.74 10.26 18.30
CA ARG A 303 -7.83 10.10 19.75
C ARG A 303 -6.59 9.41 20.32
N ARG A 304 -6.13 8.30 19.71
CA ARG A 304 -4.92 7.58 20.11
C ARG A 304 -3.68 8.47 20.06
N MET A 305 -3.58 9.29 19.01
CA MET A 305 -2.44 10.20 18.80
C MET A 305 -2.53 11.51 19.62
N GLY A 306 -3.64 11.75 20.31
CA GLY A 306 -3.83 12.96 21.13
C GLY A 306 -4.09 14.22 20.28
N VAL A 307 -4.66 14.06 19.11
CA VAL A 307 -5.05 15.17 18.23
C VAL A 307 -6.36 15.78 18.71
N THR A 308 -6.39 17.09 18.89
CA THR A 308 -7.55 17.84 19.40
C THR A 308 -8.18 18.79 18.37
N VAL A 309 -7.46 19.09 17.29
CA VAL A 309 -7.85 20.10 16.27
C VAL A 309 -8.53 19.50 15.03
N CYS A 310 -8.80 18.19 15.03
CA CYS A 310 -9.40 17.49 13.90
C CYS A 310 -10.92 17.44 13.98
N HIS A 311 -11.61 17.87 12.92
CA HIS A 311 -13.05 17.86 12.75
C HIS A 311 -13.44 16.94 11.58
N PRO A 312 -13.86 15.70 11.84
CA PRO A 312 -14.14 14.72 10.80
C PRO A 312 -15.51 14.93 10.16
N VAL A 313 -15.55 15.01 8.84
CA VAL A 313 -16.74 15.19 7.99
C VAL A 313 -16.83 14.03 7.00
N VAL A 314 -17.97 13.34 6.95
CA VAL A 314 -18.25 12.32 5.93
C VAL A 314 -18.88 12.99 4.72
N SER A 315 -18.16 13.05 3.61
CA SER A 315 -18.63 13.64 2.36
C SER A 315 -17.83 13.14 1.16
N ASP A 316 -18.48 13.11 -0.01
CA ASP A 316 -17.81 12.82 -1.28
C ASP A 316 -17.22 14.13 -1.85
N ALA A 317 -15.91 14.18 -1.94
CA ALA A 317 -15.16 15.36 -2.40
C ALA A 317 -15.22 15.60 -3.93
N VAL A 318 -15.93 14.78 -4.67
CA VAL A 318 -16.31 15.06 -6.07
C VAL A 318 -17.38 16.15 -6.14
N ASN A 319 -18.16 16.28 -5.07
CA ASN A 319 -19.25 17.26 -4.93
C ASN A 319 -18.85 18.40 -3.97
N PRO A 320 -19.52 19.54 -4.00
CA PRO A 320 -19.31 20.59 -3.01
C PRO A 320 -19.42 20.03 -1.58
N LEU A 321 -18.45 20.36 -0.74
CA LEU A 321 -18.42 19.87 0.63
C LEU A 321 -19.44 20.60 1.51
N PRO A 322 -20.08 19.92 2.48
CA PRO A 322 -21.07 20.52 3.38
C PRO A 322 -20.40 21.33 4.50
N VAL A 323 -19.40 22.14 4.14
CA VAL A 323 -18.63 22.98 5.05
C VAL A 323 -18.45 24.38 4.47
N ARG A 324 -18.48 25.38 5.32
CA ARG A 324 -18.14 26.76 4.96
C ARG A 324 -16.76 27.06 5.55
N VAL A 325 -15.73 26.89 4.74
CA VAL A 325 -14.34 27.08 5.15
C VAL A 325 -13.56 27.75 4.03
N GLU A 326 -12.76 28.73 4.38
CA GLU A 326 -11.65 29.24 3.57
C GLU A 326 -10.36 28.77 4.23
N ALA A 327 -9.68 27.83 3.58
CA ALA A 327 -8.54 27.15 4.14
C ALA A 327 -7.22 27.83 3.74
N ASP A 328 -6.34 28.00 4.72
CA ASP A 328 -4.95 28.40 4.49
C ASP A 328 -4.19 27.33 3.69
N LEU A 329 -4.58 26.07 3.92
CA LEU A 329 -4.00 24.89 3.28
C LEU A 329 -5.10 23.89 2.94
N VAL A 330 -5.11 23.42 1.71
CA VAL A 330 -5.88 22.24 1.29
C VAL A 330 -4.89 21.14 0.89
N LEU A 331 -4.97 20.01 1.55
CA LEU A 331 -4.22 18.79 1.18
C LEU A 331 -5.19 17.77 0.60
N ILE A 332 -4.92 17.34 -0.61
CA ILE A 332 -5.69 16.29 -1.27
C ILE A 332 -4.81 15.08 -1.61
N ASP A 333 -5.19 13.91 -1.06
CA ASP A 333 -4.56 12.60 -1.30
C ASP A 333 -5.64 11.64 -1.83
N PRO A 334 -6.07 11.81 -3.09
CA PRO A 334 -7.24 11.12 -3.63
C PRO A 334 -6.99 9.63 -3.83
N PRO A 335 -8.05 8.83 -4.00
CA PRO A 335 -7.89 7.46 -4.46
C PRO A 335 -7.12 7.42 -5.78
N CYS A 336 -6.19 6.47 -5.87
CA CYS A 336 -5.32 6.28 -7.03
C CYS A 336 -5.12 4.78 -7.31
N THR A 337 -4.47 4.45 -8.43
CA THR A 337 -4.12 3.05 -8.76
C THR A 337 -3.16 2.42 -7.76
N SER A 338 -2.48 3.21 -6.95
CA SER A 338 -1.43 2.76 -6.01
C SER A 338 -0.27 2.03 -6.70
N THR A 339 0.04 2.36 -7.95
CA THR A 339 1.13 1.74 -8.70
C THR A 339 2.49 1.90 -8.01
N GLY A 340 2.69 2.96 -7.24
CA GLY A 340 3.89 3.15 -6.43
C GLY A 340 3.97 2.29 -5.17
N ALA A 341 2.87 1.65 -4.75
CA ALA A 341 2.77 0.93 -3.48
C ALA A 341 2.65 -0.60 -3.63
N PHE A 342 3.02 -1.18 -4.77
CA PHE A 342 2.91 -2.62 -5.03
C PHE A 342 3.73 -3.48 -4.07
N GLY A 343 4.90 -2.99 -3.63
CA GLY A 343 5.70 -3.67 -2.63
C GLY A 343 4.97 -3.86 -1.30
N ARG A 344 4.14 -2.89 -0.92
CA ARG A 344 3.35 -2.90 0.32
C ARG A 344 1.96 -3.51 0.16
N ARG A 345 1.35 -3.39 -1.03
CA ARG A 345 -0.02 -3.85 -1.36
C ARG A 345 -0.02 -4.69 -2.63
N PRO A 346 0.55 -5.91 -2.60
CA PRO A 346 0.74 -6.68 -3.83
C PRO A 346 -0.56 -7.08 -4.52
N SER A 347 -1.72 -7.18 -3.83
CA SER A 347 -2.99 -7.44 -4.50
C SER A 347 -3.48 -6.28 -5.38
N ALA A 348 -3.01 -5.06 -5.13
CA ALA A 348 -3.44 -3.90 -5.90
C ALA A 348 -3.06 -4.06 -7.38
N LYS A 349 -1.86 -4.56 -7.69
CA LYS A 349 -1.37 -4.70 -9.07
C LYS A 349 -2.19 -5.67 -9.94
N TRP A 350 -2.92 -6.62 -9.32
CA TRP A 350 -3.74 -7.60 -10.03
C TRP A 350 -5.18 -7.15 -10.29
N ARG A 351 -5.56 -5.98 -9.75
CA ARG A 351 -6.92 -5.43 -9.88
C ARG A 351 -7.01 -4.30 -10.88
N ILE A 352 -5.88 -3.77 -11.30
CA ILE A 352 -5.79 -2.65 -12.21
C ILE A 352 -5.38 -3.12 -13.61
N THR A 353 -5.84 -2.38 -14.60
CA THR A 353 -5.53 -2.58 -16.01
C THR A 353 -4.83 -1.35 -16.58
N SER A 354 -4.37 -1.42 -17.83
CA SER A 354 -3.78 -0.27 -18.54
C SER A 354 -4.73 0.94 -18.68
N ARG A 355 -6.05 0.74 -18.53
CA ARG A 355 -7.06 1.82 -18.56
C ARG A 355 -7.25 2.49 -17.19
N SER A 356 -6.88 1.80 -16.11
CA SER A 356 -7.14 2.27 -14.74
C SER A 356 -6.51 3.64 -14.41
N PRO A 357 -5.28 3.96 -14.83
CA PRO A 357 -4.69 5.28 -14.58
C PRO A 357 -5.52 6.42 -15.16
N LYS A 358 -6.00 6.28 -16.42
CA LYS A 358 -6.85 7.26 -17.05
C LYS A 358 -8.21 7.43 -16.36
N THR A 359 -8.83 6.33 -15.93
CA THR A 359 -10.11 6.39 -15.19
C THR A 359 -9.93 7.10 -13.84
N MET A 360 -8.82 6.81 -13.15
CA MET A 360 -8.54 7.44 -11.86
C MET A 360 -8.20 8.92 -11.99
N SER A 361 -7.50 9.32 -13.05
CA SER A 361 -7.15 10.73 -13.29
C SER A 361 -8.37 11.64 -13.47
N GLU A 362 -9.44 11.15 -14.10
CA GLU A 362 -10.70 11.92 -14.21
C GLU A 362 -11.37 12.14 -12.84
N LEU A 363 -11.36 11.12 -11.99
CA LEU A 363 -11.85 11.25 -10.62
C LEU A 363 -11.00 12.25 -9.82
N GLN A 364 -9.68 12.11 -9.91
CA GLN A 364 -8.70 12.95 -9.21
C GLN A 364 -8.80 14.41 -9.63
N TYR A 365 -8.94 14.67 -10.94
CA TYR A 365 -9.14 16.00 -11.45
C TYR A 365 -10.40 16.66 -10.87
N ARG A 366 -11.54 15.98 -10.88
CA ARG A 366 -12.81 16.48 -10.32
C ARG A 366 -12.69 16.78 -8.83
N MET A 367 -12.03 15.92 -8.07
CA MET A 367 -11.79 16.13 -6.65
C MET A 367 -10.85 17.32 -6.40
N LEU A 368 -9.81 17.47 -7.21
CA LEU A 368 -8.88 18.60 -7.13
C LEU A 368 -9.58 19.92 -7.44
N GLU A 369 -10.35 19.98 -8.53
CA GLU A 369 -11.15 21.13 -8.92
C GLU A 369 -12.15 21.55 -7.82
N THR A 370 -12.92 20.59 -7.29
CA THR A 370 -13.86 20.88 -6.21
C THR A 370 -13.15 21.39 -4.95
N SER A 371 -12.04 20.75 -4.58
CA SER A 371 -11.29 21.08 -3.37
C SER A 371 -10.59 22.44 -3.47
N SER A 372 -10.16 22.85 -4.67
CA SER A 372 -9.47 24.13 -4.91
C SER A 372 -10.32 25.35 -4.54
N ARG A 373 -11.64 25.22 -4.60
CA ARG A 373 -12.59 26.31 -4.26
C ARG A 373 -12.54 26.74 -2.79
N TYR A 374 -12.02 25.84 -1.93
CA TYR A 374 -11.89 26.09 -0.49
C TYR A 374 -10.54 26.72 -0.10
N VAL A 375 -9.61 26.85 -1.05
CA VAL A 375 -8.32 27.52 -0.81
C VAL A 375 -8.55 29.02 -0.78
N LYS A 376 -8.17 29.71 0.28
CA LYS A 376 -8.24 31.16 0.34
C LYS A 376 -7.21 31.81 -0.60
N LYS A 377 -7.37 33.09 -0.92
CA LYS A 377 -6.37 33.89 -1.63
C LYS A 377 -5.03 33.85 -0.87
N GLY A 378 -3.93 33.54 -1.55
CA GLY A 378 -2.61 33.31 -0.95
C GLY A 378 -2.47 31.96 -0.22
N GLY A 379 -3.52 31.14 -0.20
CA GLY A 379 -3.50 29.81 0.40
C GLY A 379 -2.83 28.76 -0.48
N VAL A 380 -2.47 27.64 0.13
CA VAL A 380 -1.72 26.53 -0.50
C VAL A 380 -2.67 25.38 -0.81
N LEU A 381 -2.50 24.79 -2.00
CA LEU A 381 -3.13 23.55 -2.43
C LEU A 381 -2.04 22.50 -2.69
N VAL A 382 -2.07 21.39 -1.97
CA VAL A 382 -1.16 20.26 -2.19
C VAL A 382 -1.92 19.07 -2.72
N TYR A 383 -1.48 18.57 -3.86
CA TYR A 383 -1.96 17.34 -4.50
C TYR A 383 -0.91 16.24 -4.38
N SER A 384 -1.31 15.05 -3.93
CA SER A 384 -0.39 13.92 -3.79
C SER A 384 -1.03 12.60 -4.16
N THR A 385 -0.24 11.66 -4.72
CA THR A 385 -0.68 10.30 -5.00
C THR A 385 0.40 9.28 -4.69
N CYS A 386 0.02 8.04 -4.35
CA CYS A 386 0.93 6.90 -4.33
C CYS A 386 0.97 6.17 -5.69
N SER A 387 0.86 6.91 -6.79
CA SER A 387 1.00 6.41 -8.17
C SER A 387 2.31 6.87 -8.79
N VAL A 388 2.85 6.08 -9.73
CA VAL A 388 4.00 6.47 -10.57
C VAL A 388 3.57 6.80 -12.00
N THR A 389 2.28 6.72 -12.31
CA THR A 389 1.77 6.99 -13.66
C THR A 389 1.67 8.49 -13.93
N VAL A 390 1.95 8.90 -15.15
CA VAL A 390 1.87 10.32 -15.58
C VAL A 390 0.42 10.79 -15.62
N GLU A 391 -0.49 9.89 -15.99
CA GLU A 391 -1.93 10.17 -16.10
C GLU A 391 -2.54 10.65 -14.78
N GLU A 392 -2.13 10.05 -13.66
CA GLU A 392 -2.64 10.39 -12.34
C GLU A 392 -1.88 11.52 -11.64
N ASN A 393 -0.77 11.96 -12.21
CA ASN A 393 0.17 12.90 -11.63
C ASN A 393 0.24 14.18 -12.47
N GLU A 394 1.24 14.29 -13.33
CA GLU A 394 1.49 15.49 -14.10
C GLU A 394 0.32 15.90 -14.98
N LEU A 395 -0.35 14.97 -15.65
CA LEU A 395 -1.48 15.32 -16.54
C LEU A 395 -2.68 15.88 -15.75
N VAL A 396 -2.88 15.46 -14.49
CA VAL A 396 -3.91 16.06 -13.62
C VAL A 396 -3.53 17.48 -13.27
N VAL A 397 -2.28 17.72 -12.90
CA VAL A 397 -1.77 19.05 -12.52
C VAL A 397 -1.74 19.99 -13.72
N GLU A 398 -1.24 19.56 -14.88
CA GLU A 398 -1.25 20.36 -16.14
C GLU A 398 -2.66 20.81 -16.49
N ARG A 399 -3.61 19.87 -16.50
CA ARG A 399 -5.02 20.17 -16.78
C ARG A 399 -5.59 21.14 -15.77
N PHE A 400 -5.34 20.93 -14.49
CA PHE A 400 -5.83 21.80 -13.43
C PHE A 400 -5.32 23.24 -13.57
N LEU A 401 -4.02 23.42 -13.80
CA LEU A 401 -3.41 24.75 -13.96
C LEU A 401 -3.89 25.46 -15.23
N LYS A 402 -4.16 24.72 -16.30
CA LYS A 402 -4.75 25.25 -17.53
C LYS A 402 -6.15 25.78 -17.30
N ASP A 403 -6.98 25.03 -16.55
CA ASP A 403 -8.40 25.37 -16.32
C ASP A 403 -8.58 26.38 -15.15
N ASN A 404 -7.54 26.57 -14.31
CA ASN A 404 -7.57 27.42 -13.12
C ASN A 404 -6.36 28.37 -13.08
N SER A 405 -6.41 29.44 -13.92
CA SER A 405 -5.32 30.40 -14.07
C SER A 405 -5.00 31.24 -12.81
N ASN A 406 -5.88 31.19 -11.82
CA ASN A 406 -5.68 31.77 -10.49
C ASN A 406 -4.78 30.93 -9.56
N PHE A 407 -4.30 29.78 -10.01
CA PHE A 407 -3.30 28.97 -9.32
C PHE A 407 -1.97 28.98 -10.05
N GLU A 408 -0.89 28.91 -9.28
CA GLU A 408 0.47 28.80 -9.76
C GLU A 408 1.16 27.63 -9.09
N LEU A 409 1.97 26.89 -9.88
CA LEU A 409 2.79 25.81 -9.36
C LEU A 409 3.98 26.40 -8.61
N GLU A 410 4.25 25.90 -7.41
CA GLU A 410 5.42 26.22 -6.60
C GLU A 410 6.29 24.98 -6.39
N GLU A 411 7.58 25.21 -6.12
CA GLU A 411 8.51 24.15 -5.82
C GLU A 411 8.10 23.35 -4.58
N ALA A 412 7.97 22.02 -4.75
CA ALA A 412 7.69 21.10 -3.66
C ALA A 412 8.93 20.93 -2.76
N THR A 413 8.98 21.69 -1.68
CA THR A 413 10.08 21.68 -0.68
C THR A 413 9.61 21.11 0.66
N PRO A 414 10.47 20.35 1.40
CA PRO A 414 11.87 20.02 1.12
C PRO A 414 12.03 19.08 -0.09
N ARG A 415 13.05 19.32 -0.93
CA ARG A 415 13.34 18.53 -2.12
C ARG A 415 14.14 17.27 -1.75
N ILE A 416 13.43 16.19 -1.42
CA ILE A 416 14.01 14.88 -1.12
C ILE A 416 13.95 13.96 -2.37
N GLY A 417 12.92 14.12 -3.19
CA GLY A 417 12.71 13.34 -4.40
C GLY A 417 13.33 13.97 -5.65
N VAL A 418 13.08 13.35 -6.80
CA VAL A 418 13.47 13.87 -8.13
C VAL A 418 12.39 14.79 -8.68
N PRO A 419 12.72 15.67 -9.67
CA PRO A 419 11.74 16.52 -10.34
C PRO A 419 10.59 15.75 -10.97
N GLY A 420 9.44 16.41 -11.12
CA GLY A 420 8.35 15.91 -11.93
C GLY A 420 8.72 15.76 -13.40
N LEU A 421 7.93 14.99 -14.13
CA LEU A 421 8.08 14.79 -15.57
C LEU A 421 7.35 15.89 -16.35
N ARG A 422 7.46 15.86 -17.70
CA ARG A 422 6.71 16.75 -18.61
C ARG A 422 6.92 18.25 -18.31
N SER A 423 8.13 18.63 -17.98
CA SER A 423 8.50 20.03 -17.63
C SER A 423 7.84 20.60 -16.38
N LEU A 424 7.14 19.79 -15.58
CA LEU A 424 6.65 20.18 -14.25
C LEU A 424 7.73 19.90 -13.18
N THR A 425 8.87 20.58 -13.33
CA THR A 425 10.06 20.35 -12.49
C THR A 425 9.86 20.73 -11.03
N GLU A 426 8.92 21.62 -10.74
CA GLU A 426 8.51 22.05 -9.40
C GLU A 426 7.83 20.93 -8.62
N CYS A 427 7.15 20.02 -9.32
CA CYS A 427 6.61 18.81 -8.72
C CYS A 427 7.74 17.89 -8.26
N MET A 428 7.42 16.96 -7.36
CA MET A 428 8.39 16.00 -6.85
C MET A 428 7.88 14.57 -6.97
N ARG A 429 8.76 13.68 -7.40
CA ARG A 429 8.54 12.24 -7.48
C ARG A 429 9.47 11.47 -6.57
N LEU A 430 8.95 10.42 -5.96
CA LEU A 430 9.73 9.44 -5.21
C LEU A 430 9.59 8.08 -5.87
N TYR A 431 10.68 7.32 -5.86
CA TYR A 431 10.73 5.97 -6.39
C TYR A 431 11.35 5.01 -5.39
N PRO A 432 10.84 3.77 -5.25
CA PRO A 432 11.30 2.81 -4.25
C PRO A 432 12.81 2.51 -4.32
N HIS A 433 13.37 2.42 -5.53
CA HIS A 433 14.79 2.11 -5.76
C HIS A 433 15.74 3.28 -5.48
N LEU A 434 15.22 4.51 -5.31
CA LEU A 434 16.02 5.71 -5.03
C LEU A 434 15.84 6.23 -3.60
N HIS A 435 14.64 6.06 -3.03
CA HIS A 435 14.25 6.78 -1.81
C HIS A 435 13.79 5.84 -0.69
N GLU A 436 13.88 4.53 -0.88
CA GLU A 436 13.49 3.49 0.11
C GLU A 436 12.05 3.63 0.65
N CYS A 437 11.14 4.20 -0.13
CA CYS A 437 9.74 4.40 0.23
C CYS A 437 8.80 3.96 -0.89
N ASN A 438 7.50 4.14 -0.75
CA ASN A 438 6.59 3.92 -1.87
C ASN A 438 6.89 4.91 -3.02
N GLY A 439 6.62 4.49 -4.26
CA GLY A 439 6.53 5.42 -5.37
C GLY A 439 5.44 6.45 -5.09
N PHE A 440 5.74 7.73 -5.30
CA PHE A 440 4.88 8.82 -4.87
C PHE A 440 5.05 10.06 -5.75
N PHE A 441 4.02 10.89 -5.78
CA PHE A 441 4.04 12.18 -6.45
C PHE A 441 3.46 13.25 -5.52
N VAL A 442 4.02 14.46 -5.57
CA VAL A 442 3.47 15.62 -4.88
C VAL A 442 3.68 16.88 -5.71
N ALA A 443 2.62 17.69 -5.79
CA ALA A 443 2.60 19.03 -6.38
C ALA A 443 2.08 20.03 -5.35
N LYS A 444 2.72 21.20 -5.29
CA LYS A 444 2.33 22.33 -4.46
C LYS A 444 1.90 23.47 -5.34
N MET A 445 0.74 24.01 -5.11
CA MET A 445 0.16 25.12 -5.85
C MET A 445 -0.30 26.23 -4.89
N VAL A 446 -0.23 27.46 -5.33
CA VAL A 446 -0.68 28.63 -4.53
C VAL A 446 -1.76 29.37 -5.29
N ARG A 447 -2.82 29.77 -4.60
CA ARG A 447 -3.89 30.60 -5.15
C ARG A 447 -3.49 32.07 -5.13
N LYS A 448 -3.36 32.70 -6.31
CA LYS A 448 -2.92 34.10 -6.46
C LYS A 448 -4.00 35.11 -6.08
N TYR A 449 -5.24 34.92 -6.57
CA TYR A 449 -6.37 35.83 -6.41
C TYR A 449 -7.72 35.09 -6.32
#